data_36724133180cacdb9f94d9072c0c6213
#
_entry.id   36724133180cacdb9f94d9072c0c6213
#
_cell.length_a   1.000
_cell.length_b   1.000
_cell.length_c   1.000
_cell.angle_alpha   90.00
_cell.angle_beta   90.00
_cell.angle_gamma   90.00
#
_symmetry.space_group_name_H-M   'P 1'
#
loop_
_entity.id
_entity.type
_entity.pdbx_description
1 polymer ?
#
loop_
_entity_poly.entity_id
_entity_poly.type
_entity_poly.pdbx_seq_one_letter_code
_entity_poly.pdbx_strand_id
1 'polypeptide(L)'
;MAKSLDGNLIKKAHAPIRYTLEEVKHLEACMHPVDGPLYFCKNFLKIQHPVRGSIKFEPYEYQERLIQSYHNYKQSIGMLPRQMGKTTCATGYLLWYTMFVPEAQVLIAAHKYEGAQDIMNRYRFGYENLPDFIRAGVYSYNRNTIEYDNGARIQATTTTENTGRGKSLSLIYCLDGDTTTVRVRSKLTLVEEDITLTALYARLNSNAKIIE
;
A
#
# COMPACT_ATOMS: atom_id res chain seq x y z
N MET A 1 9.89 9.91 17.63
CA MET A 1 9.07 10.71 16.71
C MET A 1 10.01 11.58 15.89
N ALA A 2 10.15 11.31 14.60
CA ALA A 2 10.86 12.24 13.71
C ALA A 2 9.93 13.45 13.52
N LYS A 3 10.23 14.53 14.21
CA LYS A 3 9.58 15.83 13.96
C LYS A 3 10.19 16.38 12.67
N SER A 4 9.37 16.96 11.77
CA SER A 4 9.89 17.86 10.75
C SER A 4 10.67 18.97 11.43
N LEU A 5 11.58 19.62 10.73
CA LEU A 5 12.33 20.79 11.24
C LEU A 5 11.40 21.85 11.87
N ASP A 6 10.13 21.88 11.47
CA ASP A 6 9.10 22.79 11.96
C ASP A 6 8.21 22.20 13.06
N GLY A 7 8.50 21.00 13.57
CA GLY A 7 7.70 20.33 14.60
C GLY A 7 6.37 19.75 14.12
N ASN A 8 6.03 19.86 12.83
CA ASN A 8 4.80 19.32 12.24
C ASN A 8 4.96 17.85 11.85
N LEU A 9 3.95 17.02 12.19
CA LEU A 9 3.87 15.61 11.77
C LEU A 9 3.60 15.46 10.27
N ILE A 10 3.10 16.50 9.62
CA ILE A 10 2.70 16.52 8.22
C ILE A 10 3.56 17.54 7.48
N LYS A 11 4.20 17.11 6.40
CA LYS A 11 4.97 18.00 5.54
C LYS A 11 4.04 18.79 4.62
N LYS A 12 4.21 20.10 4.56
CA LYS A 12 3.44 20.95 3.65
C LYS A 12 3.85 20.69 2.19
N ALA A 13 2.87 20.81 1.30
CA ALA A 13 3.13 20.73 -0.13
C ALA A 13 4.20 21.75 -0.58
N HIS A 14 5.08 21.30 -1.47
CA HIS A 14 6.17 22.10 -2.05
C HIS A 14 7.14 22.71 -1.02
N ALA A 15 7.25 22.11 0.18
CA ALA A 15 8.25 22.54 1.14
C ALA A 15 9.67 22.36 0.56
N PRO A 16 10.52 23.39 0.59
CA PRO A 16 11.87 23.30 0.06
C PRO A 16 12.69 22.30 0.87
N ILE A 17 13.38 21.39 0.20
CA ILE A 17 14.25 20.39 0.81
C ILE A 17 15.67 20.58 0.29
N ARG A 18 16.62 20.47 1.21
CA ARG A 18 18.03 20.31 0.88
C ARG A 18 18.42 18.87 1.22
N TYR A 19 18.88 18.16 0.23
CA TYR A 19 19.31 16.76 0.39
C TYR A 19 20.81 16.70 0.68
N THR A 20 21.20 15.85 1.60
CA THR A 20 22.58 15.41 1.77
C THR A 20 22.89 14.29 0.76
N LEU A 21 24.19 14.05 0.52
CA LEU A 21 24.64 12.98 -0.38
C LEU A 21 24.16 11.58 0.08
N GLU A 22 24.08 11.36 1.37
CA GLU A 22 23.57 10.11 1.94
C GLU A 22 22.05 9.95 1.70
N GLU A 23 21.29 11.02 1.90
CA GLU A 23 19.85 11.01 1.63
C GLU A 23 19.54 10.75 0.16
N VAL A 24 20.33 11.31 -0.77
CA VAL A 24 20.18 11.02 -2.19
C VAL A 24 20.41 9.55 -2.49
N LYS A 25 21.45 8.93 -1.92
CA LYS A 25 21.69 7.48 -2.09
C LYS A 25 20.53 6.64 -1.55
N HIS A 26 19.95 7.04 -0.43
CA HIS A 26 18.77 6.37 0.12
C HIS A 26 17.56 6.51 -0.80
N LEU A 27 17.34 7.69 -1.39
CA LEU A 27 16.26 7.91 -2.36
C LEU A 27 16.46 7.05 -3.61
N GLU A 28 17.66 7.02 -4.17
CA GLU A 28 18.01 6.15 -5.31
C GLU A 28 17.75 4.68 -5.00
N ALA A 29 18.13 4.21 -3.81
CA ALA A 29 17.87 2.84 -3.39
C ALA A 29 16.37 2.55 -3.21
N CYS A 30 15.58 3.50 -2.71
CA CYS A 30 14.12 3.39 -2.63
C CYS A 30 13.44 3.41 -4.02
N MET A 31 14.04 4.07 -5.02
CA MET A 31 13.54 4.13 -6.39
C MET A 31 13.99 2.95 -7.25
N HIS A 32 14.81 2.03 -6.71
CA HIS A 32 15.27 0.87 -7.46
C HIS A 32 14.09 0.03 -7.95
N PRO A 33 14.04 -0.33 -9.25
CA PRO A 33 12.86 -0.90 -9.88
C PRO A 33 12.48 -2.31 -9.39
N VAL A 34 13.36 -3.00 -8.68
CA VAL A 34 13.10 -4.36 -8.15
C VAL A 34 13.04 -4.37 -6.63
N ASP A 35 14.03 -3.78 -5.98
CA ASP A 35 14.23 -3.88 -4.54
C ASP A 35 13.76 -2.65 -3.76
N GLY A 36 13.38 -1.58 -4.45
CA GLY A 36 13.01 -0.29 -3.85
C GLY A 36 11.96 -0.40 -2.74
N PRO A 37 10.82 -1.10 -2.97
CA PRO A 37 9.79 -1.26 -1.94
C PRO A 37 10.30 -1.97 -0.69
N LEU A 38 11.10 -3.02 -0.89
CA LEU A 38 11.65 -3.80 0.23
C LEU A 38 12.70 -3.00 0.98
N TYR A 39 13.58 -2.30 0.25
CA TYR A 39 14.58 -1.41 0.84
C TYR A 39 13.91 -0.31 1.69
N PHE A 40 12.89 0.33 1.15
CA PHE A 40 12.10 1.33 1.88
C PHE A 40 11.49 0.76 3.16
N CYS A 41 10.81 -0.39 3.06
CA CYS A 41 10.16 -1.02 4.21
C CYS A 41 11.17 -1.39 5.31
N LYS A 42 12.34 -1.93 4.95
CA LYS A 42 13.38 -2.32 5.91
C LYS A 42 14.05 -1.13 6.59
N ASN A 43 14.24 -0.04 5.88
CA ASN A 43 15.04 1.07 6.39
C ASN A 43 14.23 2.20 7.02
N PHE A 44 13.03 2.49 6.52
CA PHE A 44 12.29 3.69 6.88
C PHE A 44 10.92 3.45 7.48
N LEU A 45 10.29 2.28 7.21
CA LEU A 45 8.97 2.01 7.75
C LEU A 45 9.02 1.81 9.26
N LYS A 46 8.19 2.56 9.98
CA LYS A 46 7.90 2.34 11.39
C LYS A 46 6.47 1.86 11.56
N ILE A 47 6.28 0.95 12.49
CA ILE A 47 4.99 0.35 12.82
C ILE A 47 4.63 0.61 14.27
N GLN A 48 3.34 0.64 14.55
CA GLN A 48 2.85 0.76 15.90
C GLN A 48 2.75 -0.62 16.55
N HIS A 49 3.57 -0.84 17.57
CA HIS A 49 3.52 -2.06 18.38
C HIS A 49 2.70 -1.80 19.66
N PRO A 50 1.76 -2.71 20.05
CA PRO A 50 0.85 -2.48 21.19
C PRO A 50 1.55 -2.17 22.52
N VAL A 51 2.73 -2.76 22.74
CA VAL A 51 3.48 -2.60 24.01
C VAL A 51 4.69 -1.67 23.85
N ARG A 52 5.39 -1.73 22.68
CA ARG A 52 6.66 -1.02 22.46
C ARG A 52 6.49 0.34 21.79
N GLY A 53 5.26 0.72 21.43
CA GLY A 53 5.00 1.97 20.69
C GLY A 53 5.51 1.94 19.26
N SER A 54 6.23 2.98 18.84
CA SER A 54 6.79 3.07 17.49
C SER A 54 8.09 2.27 17.39
N ILE A 55 8.10 1.23 16.57
CA ILE A 55 9.29 0.40 16.29
C ILE A 55 9.58 0.36 14.79
N LYS A 56 10.84 0.14 14.43
CA LYS A 56 11.25 -0.12 13.06
C LYS A 56 10.63 -1.43 12.56
N PHE A 57 10.18 -1.45 11.33
CA PHE A 57 9.66 -2.67 10.72
C PHE A 57 10.82 -3.55 10.25
N GLU A 58 10.91 -4.73 10.84
CA GLU A 58 11.86 -5.78 10.45
C GLU A 58 11.06 -6.95 9.89
N PRO A 59 10.94 -7.05 8.56
CA PRO A 59 10.11 -8.08 7.93
C PRO A 59 10.75 -9.47 8.07
N TYR A 60 9.92 -10.46 8.35
CA TYR A 60 10.29 -11.87 8.21
C TYR A 60 10.38 -12.24 6.73
N GLU A 61 11.08 -13.31 6.40
CA GLU A 61 11.30 -13.76 5.02
C GLU A 61 10.01 -13.89 4.20
N TYR A 62 8.94 -14.45 4.79
CA TYR A 62 7.64 -14.55 4.12
C TYR A 62 6.98 -13.18 3.88
N GLN A 63 7.23 -12.19 4.74
CA GLN A 63 6.74 -10.82 4.56
C GLN A 63 7.54 -10.10 3.45
N GLU A 64 8.83 -10.36 3.34
CA GLU A 64 9.65 -9.88 2.23
C GLU A 64 9.12 -10.40 0.90
N ARG A 65 8.86 -11.72 0.82
CA ARG A 65 8.25 -12.35 -0.37
C ARG A 65 6.87 -11.75 -0.69
N LEU A 66 6.09 -11.42 0.33
CA LEU A 66 4.78 -10.80 0.15
C LEU A 66 4.90 -9.39 -0.43
N ILE A 67 5.81 -8.55 0.09
CA ILE A 67 6.08 -7.21 -0.45
C ILE A 67 6.58 -7.29 -1.90
N GLN A 68 7.50 -8.21 -2.18
CA GLN A 68 7.99 -8.45 -3.53
C GLN A 68 6.88 -8.94 -4.47
N SER A 69 5.94 -9.76 -3.99
CA SER A 69 4.82 -10.20 -4.81
C SER A 69 3.88 -9.06 -5.20
N TYR A 70 3.65 -8.10 -4.30
CA TYR A 70 2.87 -6.89 -4.63
C TYR A 70 3.54 -6.07 -5.73
N HIS A 71 4.86 -6.08 -5.79
CA HIS A 71 5.62 -5.28 -6.74
C HIS A 71 5.80 -5.98 -8.10
N ASN A 72 6.11 -7.26 -8.08
CA ASN A 72 6.49 -8.01 -9.27
C ASN A 72 5.29 -8.50 -10.10
N TYR A 73 4.10 -8.59 -9.50
CA TYR A 73 2.92 -9.13 -10.17
C TYR A 73 1.82 -8.07 -10.27
N LYS A 74 1.16 -8.03 -11.44
CA LYS A 74 0.02 -7.13 -11.67
C LYS A 74 -1.15 -7.42 -10.71
N GLN A 75 -1.30 -8.67 -10.30
CA GLN A 75 -2.32 -9.13 -9.35
C GLN A 75 -1.67 -10.11 -8.39
N SER A 76 -1.92 -9.94 -7.10
CA SER A 76 -1.42 -10.85 -6.06
C SER A 76 -2.50 -11.10 -5.02
N ILE A 77 -2.60 -12.35 -4.57
CA ILE A 77 -3.52 -12.78 -3.52
C ILE A 77 -2.70 -13.36 -2.38
N GLY A 78 -2.70 -12.67 -1.25
CA GLY A 78 -1.97 -13.11 -0.05
C GLY A 78 -2.86 -13.89 0.90
N MET A 79 -2.77 -15.22 0.88
CA MET A 79 -3.45 -16.10 1.84
C MET A 79 -2.51 -16.46 2.99
N LEU A 80 -2.65 -15.77 4.09
CA LEU A 80 -1.84 -15.95 5.29
C LEU A 80 -2.76 -16.04 6.52
N PRO A 81 -2.39 -16.80 7.57
CA PRO A 81 -3.14 -16.81 8.83
C PRO A 81 -3.34 -15.42 9.43
N ARG A 82 -4.24 -15.34 10.41
CA ARG A 82 -4.42 -14.08 11.16
C ARG A 82 -3.14 -13.72 11.91
N GLN A 83 -2.93 -12.41 12.15
CA GLN A 83 -1.79 -11.83 12.89
C GLN A 83 -0.40 -12.04 12.26
N MET A 84 -0.32 -12.46 10.99
CA MET A 84 0.94 -12.60 10.25
C MET A 84 1.45 -11.29 9.60
N GLY A 85 0.91 -10.15 9.99
CA GLY A 85 1.40 -8.85 9.52
C GLY A 85 1.04 -8.49 8.07
N LYS A 86 0.04 -9.16 7.44
CA LYS A 86 -0.41 -8.85 6.07
C LYS A 86 -0.69 -7.37 5.86
N THR A 87 -1.51 -6.81 6.75
CA THR A 87 -1.88 -5.39 6.70
C THR A 87 -0.67 -4.47 6.84
N THR A 88 0.31 -4.85 7.66
CA THR A 88 1.55 -4.09 7.84
C THR A 88 2.38 -4.07 6.54
N CYS A 89 2.56 -5.23 5.90
CA CYS A 89 3.26 -5.34 4.62
C CYS A 89 2.55 -4.52 3.53
N ALA A 90 1.22 -4.65 3.45
CA ALA A 90 0.42 -3.90 2.50
C ALA A 90 0.55 -2.39 2.75
N THR A 91 0.41 -1.94 4.00
CA THR A 91 0.56 -0.53 4.37
C THR A 91 1.94 0.02 3.99
N GLY A 92 3.01 -0.74 4.25
CA GLY A 92 4.36 -0.37 3.87
C GLY A 92 4.52 -0.24 2.35
N TYR A 93 3.98 -1.19 1.59
CA TYR A 93 4.00 -1.14 0.13
C TYR A 93 3.17 0.02 -0.44
N LEU A 94 1.96 0.25 0.09
CA LEU A 94 1.10 1.37 -0.32
C LEU A 94 1.78 2.72 -0.04
N LEU A 95 2.46 2.82 1.12
CA LEU A 95 3.18 4.03 1.47
C LEU A 95 4.36 4.28 0.53
N TRP A 96 5.16 3.25 0.24
CA TRP A 96 6.21 3.34 -0.77
C TRP A 96 5.64 3.76 -2.12
N TYR A 97 4.56 3.13 -2.57
CA TYR A 97 3.95 3.37 -3.87
C TYR A 97 3.52 4.82 -4.04
N THR A 98 2.87 5.40 -3.03
CA THR A 98 2.42 6.80 -3.08
C THR A 98 3.55 7.82 -2.93
N MET A 99 4.68 7.45 -2.30
CA MET A 99 5.83 8.35 -2.19
C MET A 99 6.67 8.39 -3.48
N PHE A 100 6.82 7.25 -4.16
CA PHE A 100 7.79 7.09 -5.26
C PHE A 100 7.16 6.93 -6.64
N VAL A 101 5.85 6.68 -6.75
CA VAL A 101 5.16 6.63 -8.04
C VAL A 101 4.32 7.89 -8.21
N PRO A 102 4.72 8.81 -9.13
CA PRO A 102 3.97 10.03 -9.37
C PRO A 102 2.55 9.75 -9.87
N GLU A 103 1.61 10.62 -9.52
CA GLU A 103 0.21 10.57 -9.95
C GLU A 103 -0.52 9.27 -9.60
N ALA A 104 0.03 8.46 -8.68
CA ALA A 104 -0.55 7.19 -8.28
C ALA A 104 -1.94 7.38 -7.65
N GLN A 105 -2.94 6.69 -8.21
CA GLN A 105 -4.30 6.67 -7.67
C GLN A 105 -4.51 5.33 -6.94
N VAL A 106 -4.49 5.38 -5.61
CA VAL A 106 -4.55 4.19 -4.75
C VAL A 106 -5.90 4.11 -4.04
N LEU A 107 -6.54 2.95 -4.11
CA LEU A 107 -7.79 2.67 -3.42
C LEU A 107 -7.62 1.55 -2.41
N ILE A 108 -7.98 1.81 -1.16
CA ILE A 108 -8.14 0.80 -0.13
C ILE A 108 -9.63 0.47 -0.04
N ALA A 109 -9.99 -0.78 -0.30
CA ALA A 109 -11.35 -1.27 -0.24
C ALA A 109 -11.49 -2.38 0.83
N ALA A 110 -12.47 -2.26 1.70
CA ALA A 110 -12.80 -3.27 2.69
C ALA A 110 -14.31 -3.44 2.81
N HIS A 111 -14.76 -4.64 3.18
CA HIS A 111 -16.19 -4.92 3.37
C HIS A 111 -16.81 -3.98 4.41
N LYS A 112 -16.13 -3.75 5.53
CA LYS A 112 -16.54 -2.81 6.57
C LYS A 112 -15.69 -1.54 6.51
N TYR A 113 -16.35 -0.39 6.67
CA TYR A 113 -15.67 0.90 6.70
C TYR A 113 -14.57 0.97 7.76
N GLU A 114 -14.80 0.38 8.93
CA GLU A 114 -13.82 0.32 10.02
C GLU A 114 -12.53 -0.38 9.59
N GLY A 115 -12.61 -1.46 8.81
CA GLY A 115 -11.43 -2.16 8.28
C GLY A 115 -10.61 -1.28 7.34
N ALA A 116 -11.26 -0.51 6.45
CA ALA A 116 -10.56 0.43 5.58
C ALA A 116 -9.91 1.56 6.38
N GLN A 117 -10.59 2.04 7.43
CA GLN A 117 -10.06 3.07 8.34
C GLN A 117 -8.86 2.58 9.16
N ASP A 118 -8.85 1.34 9.61
CA ASP A 118 -7.70 0.78 10.35
C ASP A 118 -6.44 0.76 9.47
N ILE A 119 -6.57 0.35 8.20
CA ILE A 119 -5.45 0.40 7.25
C ILE A 119 -4.98 1.85 7.05
N MET A 120 -5.93 2.77 6.89
CA MET A 120 -5.62 4.18 6.69
C MET A 120 -4.94 4.83 7.91
N ASN A 121 -5.32 4.42 9.13
CA ASN A 121 -4.66 4.87 10.35
C ASN A 121 -3.22 4.35 10.45
N ARG A 122 -2.98 3.08 10.08
CA ARG A 122 -1.63 2.51 10.02
C ARG A 122 -0.78 3.19 8.95
N TYR A 123 -1.38 3.49 7.81
CA TYR A 123 -0.73 4.23 6.74
C TYR A 123 -0.28 5.63 7.20
N ARG A 124 -1.16 6.38 7.88
CA ARG A 124 -0.84 7.68 8.46
C ARG A 124 0.29 7.58 9.48
N PHE A 125 0.20 6.61 10.39
CA PHE A 125 1.25 6.38 11.36
C PHE A 125 2.60 6.14 10.67
N GLY A 126 2.63 5.32 9.61
CA GLY A 126 3.83 5.11 8.79
C GLY A 126 4.34 6.42 8.20
N TYR A 127 3.48 7.19 7.53
CA TYR A 127 3.82 8.46 6.90
C TYR A 127 4.38 9.49 7.92
N GLU A 128 3.70 9.68 9.04
CA GLU A 128 4.08 10.64 10.08
C GLU A 128 5.44 10.31 10.74
N ASN A 129 5.86 9.06 10.66
CA ASN A 129 7.14 8.60 11.20
C ASN A 129 8.26 8.46 10.15
N LEU A 130 8.02 8.78 8.88
CA LEU A 130 9.06 8.82 7.86
C LEU A 130 10.01 10.00 8.08
N PRO A 131 11.28 9.89 7.67
CA PRO A 131 12.18 11.04 7.56
C PRO A 131 11.67 12.08 6.56
N ASP A 132 11.96 13.35 6.82
CA ASP A 132 11.47 14.47 5.99
C ASP A 132 11.93 14.40 4.53
N PHE A 133 13.13 13.88 4.27
CA PHE A 133 13.66 13.77 2.93
C PHE A 133 12.92 12.74 2.05
N ILE A 134 12.22 11.76 2.67
CA ILE A 134 11.42 10.75 1.95
C ILE A 134 9.97 11.21 1.80
N ARG A 135 9.46 11.97 2.76
CA ARG A 135 8.05 12.36 2.77
C ARG A 135 7.72 13.29 1.61
N ALA A 136 6.73 12.93 0.78
CA ALA A 136 6.08 13.85 -0.12
C ALA A 136 5.27 14.90 0.67
N GLY A 137 5.19 16.11 0.18
CA GLY A 137 4.35 17.15 0.76
C GLY A 137 2.86 16.84 0.56
N VAL A 138 2.00 17.36 1.42
CA VAL A 138 0.57 17.05 1.43
C VAL A 138 -0.25 18.28 1.11
N TYR A 139 -1.15 18.15 0.13
CA TYR A 139 -2.20 19.14 -0.13
C TYR A 139 -3.43 18.96 0.76
N SER A 140 -3.83 17.70 0.96
CA SER A 140 -5.04 17.37 1.73
C SER A 140 -4.78 16.15 2.61
N TYR A 141 -5.07 16.28 3.90
CA TYR A 141 -4.86 15.21 4.89
C TYR A 141 -6.15 14.96 5.67
N ASN A 142 -7.04 14.19 5.04
CA ASN A 142 -8.35 13.88 5.59
C ASN A 142 -8.40 12.47 6.17
N ARG A 143 -9.45 12.15 6.91
CA ARG A 143 -9.63 10.84 7.52
C ARG A 143 -9.61 9.69 6.49
N ASN A 144 -10.18 9.90 5.32
CA ASN A 144 -10.37 8.88 4.29
C ASN A 144 -9.49 9.07 3.06
N THR A 145 -8.87 10.23 2.92
CA THR A 145 -8.15 10.59 1.69
C THR A 145 -6.93 11.42 2.06
N ILE A 146 -5.81 11.12 1.43
CA ILE A 146 -4.59 11.94 1.46
C ILE A 146 -4.19 12.22 0.02
N GLU A 147 -3.87 13.48 -0.27
CA GLU A 147 -3.40 13.94 -1.57
C GLU A 147 -2.02 14.57 -1.41
N TYR A 148 -1.10 14.16 -2.26
CA TYR A 148 0.30 14.55 -2.21
C TYR A 148 0.67 15.52 -3.33
N ASP A 149 1.75 16.25 -3.14
CA ASP A 149 2.28 17.23 -4.10
C ASP A 149 2.93 16.58 -5.34
N ASN A 150 3.24 15.29 -5.29
CA ASN A 150 3.64 14.50 -6.45
C ASN A 150 2.46 13.99 -7.30
N GLY A 151 1.22 14.47 -7.03
CA GLY A 151 0.00 14.06 -7.70
C GLY A 151 -0.59 12.74 -7.21
N ALA A 152 0.11 12.01 -6.34
CA ALA A 152 -0.40 10.75 -5.80
C ALA A 152 -1.56 11.00 -4.82
N ARG A 153 -2.52 10.08 -4.83
CA ARG A 153 -3.67 10.10 -3.94
C ARG A 153 -3.95 8.71 -3.40
N ILE A 154 -4.26 8.62 -2.11
CA ILE A 154 -4.74 7.40 -1.48
C ILE A 154 -6.10 7.65 -0.84
N GLN A 155 -7.04 6.74 -1.07
CA GLN A 155 -8.39 6.82 -0.54
C GLN A 155 -8.82 5.47 0.06
N ALA A 156 -9.48 5.53 1.23
CA ALA A 156 -10.13 4.38 1.86
C ALA A 156 -11.64 4.45 1.67
N THR A 157 -12.25 3.31 1.31
CA THR A 157 -13.70 3.20 1.08
C THR A 157 -14.22 1.81 1.46
N THR A 158 -15.53 1.71 1.62
CA THR A 158 -16.21 0.42 1.69
C THR A 158 -16.39 -0.18 0.30
N THR A 159 -16.35 -1.51 0.21
CA THR A 159 -16.64 -2.23 -1.02
C THR A 159 -18.15 -2.18 -1.29
N THR A 160 -18.53 -1.59 -2.42
CA THR A 160 -19.89 -1.55 -2.95
C THR A 160 -19.87 -1.92 -4.43
N GLU A 161 -21.01 -2.20 -5.04
CA GLU A 161 -21.10 -2.49 -6.48
C GLU A 161 -20.48 -1.42 -7.39
N ASN A 162 -20.41 -0.19 -6.91
CA ASN A 162 -19.86 0.95 -7.65
C ASN A 162 -18.45 1.35 -7.19
N THR A 163 -17.81 0.57 -6.29
CA THR A 163 -16.47 0.89 -5.81
C THR A 163 -15.47 0.86 -6.97
N GLY A 164 -14.80 1.98 -7.19
CA GLY A 164 -13.83 2.14 -8.28
C GLY A 164 -14.40 2.50 -9.65
N ARG A 165 -15.73 2.50 -9.84
CA ARG A 165 -16.33 2.96 -11.10
C ARG A 165 -15.98 4.42 -11.39
N GLY A 166 -15.61 4.70 -12.64
CA GLY A 166 -15.27 6.06 -13.09
C GLY A 166 -13.94 6.60 -12.56
N LYS A 167 -13.11 5.76 -11.91
CA LYS A 167 -11.79 6.14 -11.42
C LYS A 167 -10.70 5.40 -12.19
N SER A 168 -9.71 6.14 -12.66
CA SER A 168 -8.48 5.56 -13.19
C SER A 168 -7.58 5.21 -12.03
N LEU A 169 -7.60 3.95 -11.59
CA LEU A 169 -6.84 3.50 -10.44
C LEU A 169 -5.52 2.85 -10.87
N SER A 170 -4.42 3.24 -10.23
CA SER A 170 -3.11 2.63 -10.41
C SER A 170 -2.97 1.35 -9.57
N LEU A 171 -3.59 1.35 -8.37
CA LEU A 171 -3.50 0.24 -7.43
C LEU A 171 -4.76 0.13 -6.57
N ILE A 172 -5.26 -1.09 -6.37
CA ILE A 172 -6.34 -1.40 -5.45
C ILE A 172 -5.83 -2.41 -4.42
N TYR A 173 -6.02 -2.11 -3.16
CA TYR A 173 -5.83 -3.05 -2.07
C TYR A 173 -7.17 -3.43 -1.47
N CYS A 174 -7.52 -4.71 -1.58
CA CYS A 174 -8.76 -5.27 -1.04
C CYS A 174 -8.47 -6.08 0.22
N LEU A 175 -9.22 -5.79 1.29
CA LEU A 175 -9.20 -6.55 2.53
C LEU A 175 -10.42 -7.46 2.59
N ASP A 176 -10.20 -8.72 2.98
CA ASP A 176 -11.22 -9.75 3.11
C ASP A 176 -11.66 -10.39 1.78
N GLY A 177 -11.10 -11.57 1.50
CA GLY A 177 -11.32 -12.30 0.26
C GLY A 177 -12.71 -12.95 0.14
N ASP A 178 -13.41 -13.21 1.26
CA ASP A 178 -14.69 -13.95 1.24
C ASP A 178 -15.87 -13.04 0.91
N THR A 179 -15.77 -11.76 1.27
CA THR A 179 -16.84 -10.77 1.05
C THR A 179 -16.50 -9.77 -0.05
N THR A 180 -15.22 -9.64 -0.42
CA THR A 180 -14.78 -8.77 -1.50
C THR A 180 -14.99 -9.48 -2.83
N THR A 181 -15.83 -8.91 -3.70
CA THR A 181 -16.03 -9.40 -5.06
C THR A 181 -15.22 -8.58 -6.06
N VAL A 182 -14.77 -9.22 -7.10
CA VAL A 182 -14.12 -8.61 -8.25
C VAL A 182 -14.84 -9.00 -9.52
N ARG A 183 -15.00 -8.05 -10.44
CA ARG A 183 -15.55 -8.34 -11.74
C ARG A 183 -14.46 -8.91 -12.64
N VAL A 184 -14.67 -10.11 -13.11
CA VAL A 184 -13.77 -10.79 -14.05
C VAL A 184 -14.46 -10.96 -15.39
N ARG A 185 -13.70 -10.78 -16.46
CA ARG A 185 -14.19 -11.01 -17.83
C ARG A 185 -13.43 -12.16 -18.45
N SER A 186 -14.15 -13.16 -18.90
CA SER A 186 -13.55 -14.25 -19.66
C SER A 186 -13.02 -13.73 -21.00
N LYS A 187 -11.76 -14.03 -21.30
CA LYS A 187 -11.16 -13.68 -22.62
C LYS A 187 -11.76 -14.47 -23.78
N LEU A 188 -12.29 -15.66 -23.51
CA LEU A 188 -12.86 -16.55 -24.53
C LEU A 188 -14.33 -16.24 -24.79
N THR A 189 -15.13 -16.10 -23.74
CA THR A 189 -16.59 -15.97 -23.87
C THR A 189 -17.06 -14.52 -23.77
N LEU A 190 -16.19 -13.59 -23.35
CA LEU A 190 -16.48 -12.19 -23.08
C LEU A 190 -17.55 -11.97 -22.01
N VAL A 191 -17.94 -13.01 -21.29
CA VAL A 191 -18.90 -12.96 -20.18
C VAL A 191 -18.24 -12.30 -18.98
N GLU A 192 -18.93 -11.35 -18.35
CA GLU A 192 -18.54 -10.70 -17.11
C GLU A 192 -19.28 -11.33 -15.95
N GLU A 193 -18.58 -11.62 -14.88
CA GLU A 193 -19.14 -12.15 -13.63
C GLU A 193 -18.48 -11.50 -12.42
N ASP A 194 -19.24 -11.35 -11.34
CA ASP A 194 -18.73 -10.91 -10.05
C ASP A 194 -18.44 -12.15 -9.21
N ILE A 195 -17.18 -12.35 -8.86
CA ILE A 195 -16.74 -13.48 -8.02
C ILE A 195 -15.98 -12.98 -6.80
N THR A 196 -16.03 -13.72 -5.69
CA THR A 196 -15.22 -13.40 -4.54
C THR A 196 -13.72 -13.62 -4.82
N LEU A 197 -12.86 -12.90 -4.14
CA LEU A 197 -11.40 -13.10 -4.27
C LEU A 197 -10.99 -14.54 -3.95
N THR A 198 -11.63 -15.17 -2.96
CA THR A 198 -11.42 -16.59 -2.61
C THR A 198 -11.82 -17.52 -3.75
N ALA A 199 -12.97 -17.27 -4.38
CA ALA A 199 -13.43 -18.07 -5.54
C ALA A 199 -12.53 -17.85 -6.76
N LEU A 200 -12.06 -16.61 -7.01
CA LEU A 200 -11.10 -16.32 -8.07
C LEU A 200 -9.78 -17.08 -7.83
N TYR A 201 -9.27 -17.06 -6.61
CA TYR A 201 -8.06 -17.79 -6.26
C TYR A 201 -8.20 -19.30 -6.49
N ALA A 202 -9.30 -19.90 -6.04
CA ALA A 202 -9.57 -21.32 -6.27
C ALA A 202 -9.62 -21.66 -7.79
N ARG A 203 -10.27 -20.80 -8.58
CA ARG A 203 -10.35 -20.97 -10.04
C ARG A 203 -8.99 -20.84 -10.74
N LEU A 204 -8.16 -19.89 -10.31
CA LEU A 204 -6.82 -19.72 -10.86
C LEU A 204 -5.92 -20.92 -10.55
N ASN A 205 -6.01 -21.45 -9.33
CA ASN A 205 -5.22 -22.62 -8.93
C ASN A 205 -5.70 -23.93 -9.56
N SER A 206 -7.01 -24.09 -9.78
CA SER A 206 -7.54 -25.29 -10.48
C SER A 206 -7.14 -25.34 -11.96
N ASN A 207 -6.84 -24.20 -12.57
CA ASN A 207 -6.38 -24.08 -13.96
C ASN A 207 -4.85 -23.99 -14.08
N ALA A 208 -4.13 -23.84 -12.97
CA ALA A 208 -2.68 -23.94 -12.95
C ALA A 208 -2.30 -25.42 -13.11
N LYS A 209 -2.02 -25.87 -14.34
CA LYS A 209 -1.23 -27.09 -14.53
C LYS A 209 0.11 -26.83 -13.85
N ILE A 210 0.39 -27.58 -12.81
CA ILE A 210 1.70 -27.66 -12.19
C ILE A 210 2.63 -28.12 -13.31
N ILE A 211 3.44 -27.23 -13.83
CA ILE A 211 4.60 -27.60 -14.64
C ILE A 211 5.64 -27.97 -13.60
N GLU A 212 5.81 -29.26 -13.37
CA GLU A 212 6.96 -29.82 -12.66
C GLU A 212 8.26 -29.52 -13.41
#